data_d124144f7292d8e5d08b089164097c0a
#
_entry.id   d124144f7292d8e5d08b089164097c0a
#
_cell.length_a   1.000
_cell.length_b   1.000
_cell.length_c   1.000
_cell.angle_alpha   90.00
_cell.angle_beta   90.00
_cell.angle_gamma   90.00
#
_symmetry.space_group_name_H-M   'P 1'
#
loop_
_entity.id
_entity.type
_entity.pdbx_description
1 polymer ?
#
loop_
_entity_poly.entity_id
_entity_poly.type
_entity_poly.pdbx_seq_one_letter_code
_entity_poly.pdbx_strand_id
1 'polypeptide(L)'
;MISFILSLAALVLGYLFYGKIVERIFGPDDRITPAVSKADGIDFIVLPNWKIFMIQFLNIAGTGPIFGAIMGAWYGPYAYLWIVLGCIFAGSVHDYLSGMLSVRHEGAGLPRLVGDYLGRATKNVMLVFSILLLMMVGVVFVYSPAIILEDIWGSKLFWIIAIFAYYIVATMLPIDKIIGKIYPLFAFSLLFMAIALMIGLFVKWPTIPELWDNVEAMNLNMPSEMLGENSFIEKNPLFPCMFITIACGAISGFHATQSPLMARCIKSERVGRPIFYGAMITEGIVALIWAAVSMYFFYYGGWREVIDAQTVQEFLNRFHAESPKTLIQSFSAPTVVKLVCENWLGVVGGILALLGVGAAP
;
A
#
# COMPACT_ATOMS: atom_id res chain seq x y z
N MET A 1 -19.02 10.73 1.74
CA MET A 1 -18.02 11.20 2.73
C MET A 1 -18.20 10.59 4.12
N ILE A 2 -19.43 10.31 4.55
CA ILE A 2 -19.69 9.78 5.90
C ILE A 2 -19.05 8.40 6.10
N SER A 3 -19.24 7.49 5.14
CA SER A 3 -18.62 6.16 5.18
C SER A 3 -17.09 6.21 5.25
N PHE A 4 -16.46 7.14 4.54
CA PHE A 4 -15.02 7.37 4.60
C PHE A 4 -14.58 7.81 6.01
N ILE A 5 -15.28 8.79 6.60
CA ILE A 5 -14.97 9.30 7.95
C ILE A 5 -15.16 8.21 9.00
N LEU A 6 -16.25 7.44 8.91
CA LEU A 6 -16.50 6.33 9.82
C LEU A 6 -15.42 5.24 9.70
N SER A 7 -14.97 4.95 8.49
CA SER A 7 -13.90 3.99 8.20
C SER A 7 -12.56 4.47 8.78
N LEU A 8 -12.24 5.75 8.61
CA LEU A 8 -11.04 6.36 9.19
C LEU A 8 -11.09 6.32 10.73
N ALA A 9 -12.22 6.69 11.33
CA ALA A 9 -12.41 6.60 12.77
C ALA A 9 -12.28 5.15 13.28
N ALA A 10 -12.83 4.18 12.55
CA ALA A 10 -12.74 2.76 12.90
C ALA A 10 -11.29 2.26 12.91
N LEU A 11 -10.44 2.65 11.93
CA LEU A 11 -9.01 2.31 11.94
C LEU A 11 -8.28 2.88 13.16
N VAL A 12 -8.54 4.17 13.49
CA VAL A 12 -7.94 4.82 14.67
C VAL A 12 -8.39 4.12 15.95
N LEU A 13 -9.68 3.84 16.10
CA LEU A 13 -10.22 3.12 17.25
C LEU A 13 -9.67 1.67 17.31
N GLY A 14 -9.52 1.00 16.18
CA GLY A 14 -8.86 -0.31 16.07
C GLY A 14 -7.46 -0.29 16.65
N TYR A 15 -6.65 0.72 16.31
CA TYR A 15 -5.33 0.90 16.89
C TYR A 15 -5.37 1.14 18.41
N LEU A 16 -6.28 2.00 18.86
CA LEU A 16 -6.35 2.40 20.27
C LEU A 16 -6.87 1.30 21.18
N PHE A 17 -7.85 0.52 20.72
CA PHE A 17 -8.50 -0.51 21.54
C PHE A 17 -8.02 -1.92 21.20
N TYR A 18 -8.22 -2.36 19.96
CA TYR A 18 -7.90 -3.73 19.57
C TYR A 18 -6.38 -3.98 19.54
N GLY A 19 -5.60 -3.00 19.06
CA GLY A 19 -4.14 -3.07 19.12
C GLY A 19 -3.58 -3.22 20.54
N LYS A 20 -4.21 -2.60 21.56
CA LYS A 20 -3.85 -2.81 22.99
C LYS A 20 -4.21 -4.22 23.47
N ILE A 21 -5.31 -4.79 22.98
CA ILE A 21 -5.69 -6.16 23.32
C ILE A 21 -4.66 -7.14 22.77
N VAL A 22 -4.29 -7.00 21.50
CA VAL A 22 -3.27 -7.83 20.85
C VAL A 22 -1.93 -7.72 21.56
N GLU A 23 -1.48 -6.50 21.87
CA GLU A 23 -0.26 -6.25 22.64
C GLU A 23 -0.30 -6.91 24.02
N ARG A 24 -1.43 -6.80 24.74
CA ARG A 24 -1.60 -7.41 26.06
C ARG A 24 -1.58 -8.95 26.00
N ILE A 25 -2.20 -9.55 24.98
CA ILE A 25 -2.19 -11.00 24.77
C ILE A 25 -0.78 -11.49 24.48
N PHE A 26 -0.02 -10.77 23.66
CA PHE A 26 1.36 -11.14 23.36
C PHE A 26 2.28 -10.97 24.59
N GLY A 27 2.05 -9.95 25.42
CA GLY A 27 2.80 -9.67 26.63
C GLY A 27 4.25 -9.27 26.36
N PRO A 28 4.49 -8.10 25.77
CA PRO A 28 5.86 -7.60 25.57
C PRO A 28 6.53 -7.33 26.93
N ASP A 29 7.78 -7.72 27.06
CA ASP A 29 8.58 -7.58 28.27
C ASP A 29 9.87 -6.77 28.03
N ASP A 30 10.72 -6.70 29.07
CA ASP A 30 11.97 -5.93 29.04
C ASP A 30 13.20 -6.78 28.66
N ARG A 31 12.98 -7.93 27.97
CA ARG A 31 14.10 -8.76 27.49
C ARG A 31 14.99 -8.00 26.51
N ILE A 32 16.25 -8.40 26.47
CA ILE A 32 17.24 -7.85 25.54
C ILE A 32 16.87 -8.33 24.13
N THR A 33 16.65 -7.37 23.21
CA THR A 33 16.32 -7.67 21.83
C THR A 33 17.55 -8.10 21.02
N PRO A 34 17.38 -8.81 19.89
CA PRO A 34 18.47 -9.21 19.00
C PRO A 34 19.27 -8.01 18.47
N ALA A 35 18.64 -6.86 18.27
CA ALA A 35 19.29 -5.62 17.88
C ALA A 35 20.41 -5.19 18.86
N VAL A 36 20.26 -5.53 20.15
CA VAL A 36 21.23 -5.19 21.20
C VAL A 36 22.18 -6.35 21.45
N SER A 37 21.66 -7.58 21.56
CA SER A 37 22.48 -8.76 21.93
C SER A 37 23.38 -9.26 20.81
N LYS A 38 23.03 -9.01 19.56
CA LYS A 38 23.75 -9.47 18.34
C LYS A 38 24.23 -8.31 17.48
N ALA A 39 24.34 -7.10 18.02
CA ALA A 39 24.73 -5.91 17.26
C ALA A 39 26.04 -6.16 16.49
N ASP A 40 25.95 -6.18 15.16
CA ASP A 40 27.07 -6.38 14.23
C ASP A 40 27.36 -5.15 13.35
N GLY A 41 26.47 -4.13 13.42
CA GLY A 41 26.58 -2.92 12.62
C GLY A 41 26.19 -3.11 11.15
N ILE A 42 25.67 -4.26 10.76
CA ILE A 42 25.25 -4.59 9.39
C ILE A 42 23.79 -5.03 9.36
N ASP A 43 23.46 -6.16 9.96
CA ASP A 43 22.11 -6.75 9.99
C ASP A 43 21.37 -6.44 11.29
N PHE A 44 22.10 -6.30 12.40
CA PHE A 44 21.57 -6.03 13.73
C PHE A 44 22.06 -4.66 14.20
N ILE A 45 21.19 -3.66 14.02
CA ILE A 45 21.52 -2.26 14.32
C ILE A 45 20.37 -1.63 15.09
N VAL A 46 20.67 -1.04 16.25
CA VAL A 46 19.65 -0.26 16.97
C VAL A 46 19.38 1.06 16.25
N LEU A 47 18.16 1.22 15.74
CA LEU A 47 17.72 2.45 15.12
C LEU A 47 16.73 3.21 16.03
N PRO A 48 16.58 4.54 15.87
CA PRO A 48 15.54 5.31 16.51
C PRO A 48 14.14 4.83 16.09
N ASN A 49 13.20 4.74 17.03
CA ASN A 49 11.85 4.18 16.79
C ASN A 49 11.11 4.82 15.61
N TRP A 50 11.23 6.15 15.45
CA TRP A 50 10.60 6.86 14.34
C TRP A 50 11.16 6.44 12.96
N LYS A 51 12.47 6.14 12.89
CA LYS A 51 13.09 5.63 11.65
C LYS A 51 12.59 4.22 11.35
N ILE A 52 12.53 3.36 12.36
CA ILE A 52 12.03 1.99 12.18
C ILE A 52 10.58 2.03 11.70
N PHE A 53 9.74 2.88 12.31
CA PHE A 53 8.35 3.08 11.86
C PHE A 53 8.29 3.54 10.40
N MET A 54 9.08 4.54 10.01
CA MET A 54 9.09 5.06 8.65
C MET A 54 9.55 4.02 7.63
N ILE A 55 10.56 3.23 7.98
CA ILE A 55 11.06 2.14 7.11
C ILE A 55 10.00 1.04 7.00
N GLN A 56 9.41 0.60 8.12
CA GLN A 56 8.35 -0.41 8.12
C GLN A 56 7.15 0.08 7.29
N PHE A 57 6.68 1.29 7.56
CA PHE A 57 5.57 1.90 6.84
C PHE A 57 5.83 1.99 5.32
N LEU A 58 6.99 2.52 4.91
CA LEU A 58 7.32 2.65 3.49
C LEU A 58 7.35 1.28 2.79
N ASN A 59 7.95 0.29 3.44
CA ASN A 59 8.10 -1.04 2.86
C ASN A 59 6.74 -1.76 2.68
N ILE A 60 5.78 -1.55 3.58
CA ILE A 60 4.46 -2.17 3.48
C ILE A 60 3.47 -1.31 2.67
N ALA A 61 3.54 0.01 2.80
CA ALA A 61 2.61 0.97 2.18
C ALA A 61 3.05 1.45 0.78
N GLY A 62 3.83 0.66 0.05
CA GLY A 62 4.29 0.96 -1.30
C GLY A 62 3.17 1.06 -2.34
N THR A 63 3.44 0.66 -3.57
CA THR A 63 2.47 0.71 -4.68
C THR A 63 1.25 -0.19 -4.46
N GLY A 64 1.39 -1.28 -3.68
CA GLY A 64 0.33 -2.26 -3.47
C GLY A 64 -0.97 -1.71 -2.89
N PRO A 65 -0.97 -1.08 -1.70
CA PRO A 65 -2.19 -0.52 -1.11
C PRO A 65 -2.79 0.63 -1.93
N ILE A 66 -1.96 1.37 -2.66
CA ILE A 66 -2.41 2.47 -3.52
C ILE A 66 -3.13 1.90 -4.76
N PHE A 67 -2.44 1.06 -5.52
CA PHE A 67 -3.00 0.49 -6.76
C PHE A 67 -4.14 -0.47 -6.48
N GLY A 68 -4.03 -1.27 -5.42
CA GLY A 68 -5.11 -2.14 -4.98
C GLY A 68 -6.36 -1.36 -4.59
N ALA A 69 -6.23 -0.24 -3.89
CA ALA A 69 -7.36 0.61 -3.52
C ALA A 69 -7.99 1.31 -4.73
N ILE A 70 -7.16 1.77 -5.69
CA ILE A 70 -7.64 2.38 -6.94
C ILE A 70 -8.48 1.37 -7.74
N MET A 71 -7.94 0.17 -7.95
CA MET A 71 -8.67 -0.90 -8.65
C MET A 71 -9.86 -1.41 -7.83
N GLY A 72 -9.73 -1.44 -6.51
CA GLY A 72 -10.80 -1.82 -5.60
C GLY A 72 -11.96 -0.81 -5.55
N ALA A 73 -11.73 0.44 -5.93
CA ALA A 73 -12.79 1.44 -6.02
C ALA A 73 -13.91 1.06 -7.01
N TRP A 74 -13.65 0.16 -7.96
CA TRP A 74 -14.66 -0.43 -8.84
C TRP A 74 -15.75 -1.22 -8.10
N TYR A 75 -15.47 -1.68 -6.88
CA TYR A 75 -16.45 -2.35 -6.01
C TYR A 75 -17.21 -1.37 -5.11
N GLY A 76 -16.98 -0.06 -5.30
CA GLY A 76 -17.62 1.00 -4.50
C GLY A 76 -17.22 0.92 -3.01
N PRO A 77 -18.11 1.38 -2.11
CA PRO A 77 -17.79 1.54 -0.69
C PRO A 77 -17.58 0.22 0.06
N TYR A 78 -17.88 -0.93 -0.52
CA TYR A 78 -17.52 -2.24 0.06
C TYR A 78 -16.01 -2.39 0.22
N ALA A 79 -15.21 -1.69 -0.61
CA ALA A 79 -13.77 -1.60 -0.45
C ALA A 79 -13.38 -1.09 0.95
N TYR A 80 -14.11 -0.14 1.51
CA TYR A 80 -13.85 0.38 2.87
C TYR A 80 -14.00 -0.69 3.93
N LEU A 81 -15.04 -1.52 3.84
CA LEU A 81 -15.27 -2.57 4.82
C LEU A 81 -14.11 -3.56 4.86
N TRP A 82 -13.63 -3.97 3.68
CA TRP A 82 -12.51 -4.90 3.61
C TRP A 82 -11.20 -4.27 4.09
N ILE A 83 -10.90 -3.03 3.69
CA ILE A 83 -9.72 -2.32 4.19
C ILE A 83 -9.75 -2.22 5.72
N VAL A 84 -10.88 -1.78 6.30
CA VAL A 84 -10.99 -1.57 7.74
C VAL A 84 -10.90 -2.88 8.52
N LEU A 85 -11.76 -3.85 8.18
CA LEU A 85 -11.81 -5.12 8.92
C LEU A 85 -10.55 -5.95 8.70
N GLY A 86 -10.08 -6.03 7.46
CA GLY A 86 -8.83 -6.72 7.12
C GLY A 86 -7.63 -6.11 7.81
N CYS A 87 -7.52 -4.78 7.78
CA CYS A 87 -6.41 -4.07 8.41
C CYS A 87 -6.39 -4.25 9.93
N ILE A 88 -7.53 -4.06 10.64
CA ILE A 88 -7.59 -4.16 12.10
C ILE A 88 -7.39 -5.59 12.59
N PHE A 89 -8.13 -6.55 12.02
CA PHE A 89 -8.22 -7.90 12.59
C PHE A 89 -7.23 -8.90 11.99
N ALA A 90 -6.76 -8.65 10.77
CA ALA A 90 -5.84 -9.55 10.09
C ALA A 90 -4.47 -8.90 9.84
N GLY A 91 -4.40 -7.84 9.04
CA GLY A 91 -3.13 -7.24 8.62
C GLY A 91 -2.27 -6.75 9.77
N SER A 92 -2.82 -5.91 10.64
CA SER A 92 -2.06 -5.36 11.79
C SER A 92 -1.67 -6.43 12.81
N VAL A 93 -2.51 -7.45 13.00
CA VAL A 93 -2.20 -8.59 13.87
C VAL A 93 -1.07 -9.42 13.26
N HIS A 94 -1.16 -9.69 11.95
CA HIS A 94 -0.13 -10.44 11.23
C HIS A 94 1.22 -9.72 11.24
N ASP A 95 1.23 -8.40 10.99
CA ASP A 95 2.47 -7.61 11.04
C ASP A 95 3.07 -7.61 12.45
N TYR A 96 2.24 -7.32 13.46
CA TYR A 96 2.68 -7.30 14.85
C TYR A 96 3.27 -8.65 15.29
N LEU A 97 2.57 -9.75 15.02
CA LEU A 97 3.04 -11.07 15.40
C LEU A 97 4.28 -11.50 14.61
N SER A 98 4.35 -11.20 13.31
CA SER A 98 5.52 -11.51 12.48
C SER A 98 6.78 -10.81 13.02
N GLY A 99 6.67 -9.51 13.35
CA GLY A 99 7.76 -8.74 13.94
C GLY A 99 8.14 -9.22 15.35
N MET A 100 7.16 -9.36 16.24
CA MET A 100 7.39 -9.67 17.64
C MET A 100 7.87 -11.12 17.86
N LEU A 101 7.35 -12.07 17.08
CA LEU A 101 7.88 -13.46 17.10
C LEU A 101 9.31 -13.50 16.56
N SER A 102 9.61 -12.72 15.53
CA SER A 102 10.97 -12.59 15.02
C SER A 102 11.92 -12.03 16.09
N VAL A 103 11.51 -11.01 16.86
CA VAL A 103 12.30 -10.50 18.00
C VAL A 103 12.61 -11.61 19.00
N ARG A 104 11.61 -12.41 19.36
CA ARG A 104 11.78 -13.52 20.36
C ARG A 104 12.57 -14.72 19.83
N HIS A 105 12.68 -14.84 18.51
CA HIS A 105 13.46 -15.89 17.83
C HIS A 105 14.71 -15.31 17.14
N GLU A 106 15.37 -14.39 17.81
CA GLU A 106 16.70 -13.90 17.41
C GLU A 106 16.76 -13.24 16.03
N GLY A 107 15.67 -12.59 15.59
CA GLY A 107 15.58 -11.97 14.27
C GLY A 107 15.30 -12.96 13.12
N ALA A 108 14.74 -14.13 13.44
CA ALA A 108 14.44 -15.16 12.44
C ALA A 108 13.37 -14.70 11.44
N GLY A 109 13.57 -15.02 10.16
CA GLY A 109 12.56 -14.79 9.12
C GLY A 109 11.35 -15.73 9.25
N LEU A 110 10.21 -15.34 8.71
CA LEU A 110 8.95 -16.06 8.81
C LEU A 110 9.04 -17.55 8.37
N PRO A 111 9.74 -17.91 7.27
CA PRO A 111 9.84 -19.32 6.88
C PRO A 111 10.53 -20.19 7.96
N ARG A 112 11.49 -19.62 8.72
CA ARG A 112 12.13 -20.34 9.82
C ARG A 112 11.14 -20.51 10.98
N LEU A 113 10.44 -19.46 11.36
CA LEU A 113 9.41 -19.51 12.40
C LEU A 113 8.34 -20.55 12.09
N VAL A 114 7.81 -20.53 10.86
CA VAL A 114 6.86 -21.54 10.37
C VAL A 114 7.43 -22.95 10.50
N GLY A 115 8.71 -23.12 10.18
CA GLY A 115 9.41 -24.40 10.32
C GLY A 115 9.53 -24.89 11.76
N ASP A 116 9.81 -23.98 12.68
CA ASP A 116 9.99 -24.29 14.11
C ASP A 116 8.65 -24.71 14.76
N TYR A 117 7.52 -24.13 14.32
CA TYR A 117 6.19 -24.44 14.89
C TYR A 117 5.39 -25.50 14.11
N LEU A 118 5.50 -25.52 12.77
CA LEU A 118 4.66 -26.35 11.88
C LEU A 118 5.45 -27.44 11.13
N GLY A 119 6.75 -27.52 11.39
CA GLY A 119 7.61 -28.55 10.85
C GLY A 119 8.24 -28.26 9.48
N ARG A 120 9.16 -29.15 9.07
CA ARG A 120 10.05 -28.96 7.92
C ARG A 120 9.32 -28.87 6.58
N ALA A 121 8.25 -29.62 6.38
CA ALA A 121 7.48 -29.60 5.12
C ALA A 121 6.86 -28.22 4.90
N THR A 122 6.20 -27.66 5.90
CA THR A 122 5.57 -26.34 5.86
C THR A 122 6.60 -25.22 5.67
N LYS A 123 7.80 -25.36 6.28
CA LYS A 123 8.93 -24.46 6.04
C LYS A 123 9.30 -24.41 4.55
N ASN A 124 9.44 -25.55 3.91
CA ASN A 124 9.84 -25.62 2.51
C ASN A 124 8.77 -25.01 1.59
N VAL A 125 7.49 -25.28 1.86
CA VAL A 125 6.37 -24.64 1.14
C VAL A 125 6.43 -23.13 1.29
N MET A 126 6.62 -22.64 2.53
CA MET A 126 6.71 -21.21 2.81
C MET A 126 7.94 -20.55 2.15
N LEU A 127 9.07 -21.24 2.06
CA LEU A 127 10.26 -20.75 1.35
C LEU A 127 9.98 -20.57 -0.15
N VAL A 128 9.41 -21.59 -0.80
CA VAL A 128 9.06 -21.50 -2.22
C VAL A 128 8.05 -20.37 -2.46
N PHE A 129 7.01 -20.30 -1.64
CA PHE A 129 6.03 -19.22 -1.72
C PHE A 129 6.67 -17.83 -1.54
N SER A 130 7.55 -17.66 -0.55
CA SER A 130 8.25 -16.39 -0.31
C SER A 130 9.15 -15.99 -1.48
N ILE A 131 9.84 -16.92 -2.11
CA ILE A 131 10.68 -16.65 -3.29
C ILE A 131 9.80 -16.18 -4.45
N LEU A 132 8.72 -16.91 -4.75
CA LEU A 132 7.79 -16.54 -5.82
C LEU A 132 7.16 -15.17 -5.57
N LEU A 133 6.71 -14.91 -4.33
CA LEU A 133 6.16 -13.62 -3.92
C LEU A 133 7.16 -12.49 -4.17
N LEU A 134 8.39 -12.63 -3.68
CA LEU A 134 9.43 -11.61 -3.84
C LEU A 134 9.80 -11.36 -5.31
N MET A 135 9.85 -12.41 -6.14
CA MET A 135 10.09 -12.27 -7.58
C MET A 135 8.96 -11.47 -8.25
N MET A 136 7.70 -11.84 -8.00
CA MET A 136 6.54 -11.16 -8.60
C MET A 136 6.44 -9.71 -8.16
N VAL A 137 6.65 -9.47 -6.88
CA VAL A 137 6.66 -8.13 -6.31
C VAL A 137 7.81 -7.28 -6.86
N GLY A 138 9.01 -7.85 -6.99
CA GLY A 138 10.16 -7.18 -7.61
C GLY A 138 9.85 -6.69 -9.02
N VAL A 139 9.12 -7.48 -9.82
CA VAL A 139 8.66 -7.05 -11.16
C VAL A 139 7.76 -5.83 -11.06
N VAL A 140 6.78 -5.83 -10.14
CA VAL A 140 5.85 -4.69 -9.95
C VAL A 140 6.60 -3.43 -9.54
N PHE A 141 7.55 -3.53 -8.60
CA PHE A 141 8.32 -2.39 -8.12
C PHE A 141 9.36 -1.85 -9.11
N VAL A 142 9.76 -2.61 -10.09
CA VAL A 142 10.57 -2.10 -11.21
C VAL A 142 9.68 -1.48 -12.29
N TYR A 143 8.60 -2.16 -12.64
CA TYR A 143 7.77 -1.80 -13.78
C TYR A 143 6.87 -0.59 -13.52
N SER A 144 6.25 -0.50 -12.34
CA SER A 144 5.31 0.59 -12.02
C SER A 144 5.98 1.97 -11.94
N PRO A 145 7.12 2.16 -11.24
CA PRO A 145 7.85 3.42 -11.31
C PRO A 145 8.35 3.76 -12.71
N ALA A 146 8.77 2.75 -13.49
CA ALA A 146 9.23 2.98 -14.86
C ALA A 146 8.13 3.56 -15.76
N ILE A 147 6.87 3.13 -15.60
CA ILE A 147 5.72 3.71 -16.30
C ILE A 147 5.52 5.18 -15.90
N ILE A 148 5.58 5.49 -14.60
CA ILE A 148 5.37 6.84 -14.10
C ILE A 148 6.49 7.79 -14.60
N LEU A 149 7.74 7.31 -14.57
CA LEU A 149 8.92 8.10 -14.93
C LEU A 149 9.09 8.27 -16.45
N GLU A 150 8.62 7.31 -17.25
CA GLU A 150 8.61 7.41 -18.72
C GLU A 150 7.86 8.67 -19.18
N ASP A 151 6.76 8.98 -18.55
CA ASP A 151 5.96 10.16 -18.86
C ASP A 151 6.64 11.48 -18.47
N ILE A 152 7.58 11.46 -17.54
CA ILE A 152 8.32 12.64 -17.11
C ILE A 152 9.53 12.87 -18.03
N TRP A 153 10.32 11.83 -18.27
CA TRP A 153 11.53 11.88 -19.08
C TRP A 153 12.07 10.51 -19.43
N GLY A 154 12.58 10.36 -20.65
CA GLY A 154 13.28 9.16 -21.11
C GLY A 154 12.34 8.06 -21.63
N SER A 155 12.86 6.85 -21.77
CA SER A 155 12.10 5.68 -22.19
C SER A 155 11.86 4.72 -21.03
N LYS A 156 10.75 3.94 -21.10
CA LYS A 156 10.45 2.90 -20.12
C LYS A 156 11.62 1.93 -19.90
N LEU A 157 12.26 1.52 -20.98
CA LEU A 157 13.39 0.59 -20.92
C LEU A 157 14.58 1.19 -20.15
N PHE A 158 14.87 2.49 -20.36
CA PHE A 158 15.91 3.18 -19.61
C PHE A 158 15.61 3.14 -18.11
N TRP A 159 14.39 3.44 -17.71
CA TRP A 159 14.00 3.45 -16.30
C TRP A 159 13.99 2.06 -15.68
N ILE A 160 13.53 1.03 -16.40
CA ILE A 160 13.62 -0.36 -15.95
C ILE A 160 15.07 -0.74 -15.65
N ILE A 161 16.00 -0.45 -16.55
CA ILE A 161 17.42 -0.75 -16.36
C ILE A 161 18.00 0.05 -15.20
N ALA A 162 17.69 1.34 -15.10
CA ALA A 162 18.20 2.22 -14.04
C ALA A 162 17.70 1.78 -12.64
N ILE A 163 16.41 1.47 -12.50
CA ILE A 163 15.83 1.00 -11.24
C ILE A 163 16.40 -0.37 -10.86
N PHE A 164 16.52 -1.28 -11.81
CA PHE A 164 17.10 -2.60 -11.55
C PHE A 164 18.57 -2.52 -11.14
N ALA A 165 19.35 -1.65 -11.80
CA ALA A 165 20.74 -1.38 -11.41
C ALA A 165 20.83 -0.77 -10.00
N TYR A 166 19.92 0.15 -9.67
CA TYR A 166 19.82 0.70 -8.31
C TYR A 166 19.56 -0.40 -7.27
N TYR A 167 18.66 -1.34 -7.53
CA TYR A 167 18.38 -2.43 -6.61
C TYR A 167 19.60 -3.35 -6.40
N ILE A 168 20.33 -3.67 -7.48
CA ILE A 168 21.57 -4.45 -7.36
C ILE A 168 22.56 -3.74 -6.46
N VAL A 169 22.79 -2.44 -6.68
CA VAL A 169 23.70 -1.65 -5.85
C VAL A 169 23.20 -1.56 -4.40
N ALA A 170 21.90 -1.35 -4.20
CA ALA A 170 21.29 -1.26 -2.87
C ALA A 170 21.45 -2.55 -2.05
N THR A 171 21.38 -3.72 -2.70
CA THR A 171 21.58 -5.01 -2.01
C THR A 171 23.02 -5.24 -1.54
N MET A 172 24.00 -4.54 -2.10
CA MET A 172 25.40 -4.66 -1.75
C MET A 172 25.83 -3.72 -0.62
N LEU A 173 24.97 -2.80 -0.20
CA LEU A 173 25.29 -1.77 0.78
C LEU A 173 24.66 -2.06 2.14
N PRO A 174 25.33 -1.71 3.26
CA PRO A 174 24.76 -1.89 4.60
C PRO A 174 23.44 -1.13 4.77
N ILE A 175 22.53 -1.73 5.53
CA ILE A 175 21.16 -1.23 5.77
C ILE A 175 21.16 0.23 6.26
N ASP A 176 22.08 0.62 7.14
CA ASP A 176 22.12 1.96 7.73
C ASP A 176 22.50 3.08 6.74
N LYS A 177 23.26 2.75 5.70
CA LYS A 177 23.79 3.76 4.75
C LYS A 177 22.76 4.23 3.73
N ILE A 178 21.97 3.33 3.15
CA ILE A 178 20.92 3.66 2.19
C ILE A 178 19.56 3.64 2.88
N ILE A 179 19.14 2.50 3.41
CA ILE A 179 17.81 2.31 4.00
C ILE A 179 17.61 3.28 5.17
N GLY A 180 18.57 3.37 6.09
CA GLY A 180 18.45 4.24 7.26
C GLY A 180 18.48 5.74 6.96
N LYS A 181 18.95 6.18 5.78
CA LYS A 181 19.03 7.62 5.42
C LYS A 181 18.04 8.03 4.33
N ILE A 182 17.89 7.23 3.30
CA ILE A 182 17.10 7.57 2.11
C ILE A 182 15.63 7.19 2.30
N TYR A 183 15.34 6.02 2.87
CA TYR A 183 13.97 5.54 3.06
C TYR A 183 13.08 6.49 3.90
N PRO A 184 13.55 7.06 5.02
CA PRO A 184 12.74 8.04 5.73
C PRO A 184 12.30 9.22 4.86
N LEU A 185 13.14 9.67 3.92
CA LEU A 185 12.79 10.76 2.99
C LEU A 185 11.62 10.35 2.08
N PHE A 186 11.68 9.15 1.51
CA PHE A 186 10.59 8.63 0.68
C PHE A 186 9.31 8.36 1.49
N ALA A 187 9.44 7.87 2.72
CA ALA A 187 8.31 7.69 3.62
C ALA A 187 7.64 9.04 3.95
N PHE A 188 8.40 10.11 4.17
CA PHE A 188 7.86 11.45 4.33
C PHE A 188 7.15 11.94 3.06
N SER A 189 7.70 11.68 1.87
CA SER A 189 7.07 12.01 0.60
C SER A 189 5.72 11.30 0.42
N LEU A 190 5.67 10.00 0.76
CA LEU A 190 4.44 9.21 0.72
C LEU A 190 3.39 9.71 1.73
N LEU A 191 3.80 10.01 2.96
CA LEU A 191 2.93 10.60 3.98
C LEU A 191 2.44 11.99 3.58
N PHE A 192 3.31 12.83 2.99
CA PHE A 192 2.92 14.12 2.45
C PHE A 192 1.81 13.98 1.41
N MET A 193 1.97 13.06 0.46
CA MET A 193 0.94 12.77 -0.53
C MET A 193 -0.37 12.36 0.13
N ALA A 194 -0.34 11.40 1.07
CA ALA A 194 -1.54 10.93 1.75
C ALA A 194 -2.24 12.05 2.54
N ILE A 195 -1.49 12.88 3.28
CA ILE A 195 -2.03 14.01 4.03
C ILE A 195 -2.60 15.06 3.09
N ALA A 196 -1.90 15.39 2.02
CA ALA A 196 -2.35 16.39 1.06
C ALA A 196 -3.64 15.97 0.34
N LEU A 197 -3.75 14.69 -0.07
CA LEU A 197 -4.97 14.15 -0.65
C LEU A 197 -6.12 14.09 0.37
N MET A 198 -5.83 13.75 1.62
CA MET A 198 -6.82 13.76 2.70
C MET A 198 -7.35 15.18 2.96
N ILE A 199 -6.47 16.19 2.99
CA ILE A 199 -6.87 17.60 3.09
C ILE A 199 -7.73 17.97 1.88
N GLY A 200 -7.33 17.57 0.67
CA GLY A 200 -8.10 17.79 -0.55
C GLY A 200 -9.51 17.19 -0.47
N LEU A 201 -9.66 15.97 0.06
CA LEU A 201 -10.97 15.34 0.29
C LEU A 201 -11.84 16.15 1.27
N PHE A 202 -11.27 16.68 2.35
CA PHE A 202 -12.02 17.48 3.33
C PHE A 202 -12.35 18.88 2.81
N VAL A 203 -11.48 19.51 2.02
CA VAL A 203 -11.69 20.85 1.46
C VAL A 203 -12.69 20.82 0.30
N LYS A 204 -12.51 19.89 -0.64
CA LYS A 204 -13.41 19.75 -1.78
C LYS A 204 -14.76 19.14 -1.41
N TRP A 205 -14.79 18.32 -0.34
CA TRP A 205 -15.97 17.55 0.10
C TRP A 205 -16.73 16.88 -1.05
N PRO A 206 -16.04 16.07 -1.87
CA PRO A 206 -16.64 15.53 -3.07
C PRO A 206 -17.77 14.55 -2.74
N THR A 207 -18.72 14.41 -3.65
CA THR A 207 -19.69 13.33 -3.56
C THR A 207 -18.99 12.02 -3.89
N ILE A 208 -19.02 11.08 -2.96
CA ILE A 208 -18.51 9.70 -3.13
C ILE A 208 -19.58 8.71 -2.70
N PRO A 209 -19.60 7.48 -3.25
CA PRO A 209 -20.57 6.46 -2.86
C PRO A 209 -20.51 6.15 -1.37
N GLU A 210 -21.65 5.96 -0.75
CA GLU A 210 -21.82 5.60 0.66
C GLU A 210 -22.17 4.12 0.82
N LEU A 211 -21.91 3.55 1.99
CA LEU A 211 -22.18 2.12 2.26
C LEU A 211 -23.66 1.73 2.14
N TRP A 212 -24.56 2.68 2.29
CA TRP A 212 -26.01 2.48 2.15
C TRP A 212 -26.54 2.77 0.77
N ASP A 213 -25.70 3.26 -0.16
CA ASP A 213 -26.10 3.47 -1.55
C ASP A 213 -26.29 2.10 -2.22
N ASN A 214 -27.33 1.97 -3.03
CA ASN A 214 -27.55 0.75 -3.77
C ASN A 214 -26.43 0.56 -4.82
N VAL A 215 -25.81 -0.61 -4.83
CA VAL A 215 -24.75 -0.95 -5.80
C VAL A 215 -25.25 -0.80 -7.24
N GLU A 216 -26.51 -1.15 -7.51
CA GLU A 216 -27.15 -0.95 -8.83
C GLU A 216 -27.28 0.55 -9.16
N ALA A 217 -27.64 1.39 -8.19
CA ALA A 217 -27.70 2.83 -8.38
C ALA A 217 -26.31 3.48 -8.56
N MET A 218 -25.29 2.94 -7.89
CA MET A 218 -23.90 3.35 -8.12
C MET A 218 -23.46 3.00 -9.55
N ASN A 219 -23.92 1.89 -10.07
CA ASN A 219 -23.69 1.47 -11.43
C ASN A 219 -24.31 2.43 -12.48
N LEU A 220 -25.37 3.17 -12.17
CA LEU A 220 -26.00 4.11 -13.12
C LEU A 220 -25.06 5.26 -13.53
N ASN A 221 -24.09 5.62 -12.72
CA ASN A 221 -23.09 6.63 -13.05
C ASN A 221 -21.83 6.04 -13.72
N MET A 222 -21.71 4.72 -13.72
CA MET A 222 -20.71 4.03 -14.53
C MET A 222 -21.10 3.99 -16.01
N PRO A 223 -20.12 3.85 -16.91
CA PRO A 223 -20.40 3.61 -18.34
C PRO A 223 -21.35 2.42 -18.51
N SER A 224 -22.37 2.57 -19.34
CA SER A 224 -23.40 1.54 -19.60
C SER A 224 -22.82 0.19 -20.06
N GLU A 225 -21.62 0.18 -20.64
CA GLU A 225 -20.89 -1.02 -21.05
C GLU A 225 -20.33 -1.83 -19.86
N MET A 226 -20.24 -1.21 -18.67
CA MET A 226 -19.93 -1.91 -17.42
C MET A 226 -21.17 -2.51 -16.75
N LEU A 227 -22.37 -2.14 -17.22
CA LEU A 227 -23.68 -2.48 -16.64
C LEU A 227 -24.48 -3.50 -17.44
N GLY A 228 -24.06 -3.81 -18.69
CA GLY A 228 -24.74 -4.81 -19.53
C GLY A 228 -24.48 -6.26 -19.10
N GLU A 229 -24.96 -7.21 -19.90
CA GLU A 229 -24.76 -8.68 -19.71
C GLU A 229 -23.30 -9.12 -19.50
N ASN A 230 -22.37 -8.17 -19.48
CA ASN A 230 -20.93 -8.31 -19.24
C ASN A 230 -20.41 -7.31 -18.20
N SER A 231 -21.18 -6.97 -17.16
CA SER A 231 -20.75 -6.01 -16.14
C SER A 231 -19.45 -6.41 -15.47
N PHE A 232 -18.67 -5.42 -15.01
CA PHE A 232 -17.42 -5.67 -14.27
C PHE A 232 -17.66 -6.60 -13.08
N ILE A 233 -18.75 -6.40 -12.34
CA ILE A 233 -19.09 -7.18 -11.15
C ILE A 233 -19.50 -8.62 -11.50
N GLU A 234 -20.14 -8.86 -12.65
CA GLU A 234 -20.46 -10.22 -13.10
C GLU A 234 -19.20 -11.01 -13.46
N LYS A 235 -18.24 -10.37 -14.14
CA LYS A 235 -16.97 -10.99 -14.49
C LYS A 235 -16.01 -11.10 -13.29
N ASN A 236 -16.12 -10.18 -12.35
CA ASN A 236 -15.26 -10.06 -11.19
C ASN A 236 -16.12 -10.02 -9.92
N PRO A 237 -16.65 -11.15 -9.44
CA PRO A 237 -17.53 -11.18 -8.28
C PRO A 237 -16.84 -10.62 -7.05
N LEU A 238 -17.62 -10.04 -6.13
CA LEU A 238 -17.13 -9.43 -4.91
C LEU A 238 -16.19 -10.39 -4.16
N PHE A 239 -16.58 -11.65 -4.03
CA PHE A 239 -15.74 -12.73 -3.52
C PHE A 239 -15.36 -13.68 -4.68
N PRO A 240 -14.07 -13.96 -4.93
CA PRO A 240 -12.90 -13.51 -4.16
C PRO A 240 -12.25 -12.22 -4.71
N CYS A 241 -12.73 -11.66 -5.83
CA CYS A 241 -11.96 -10.70 -6.62
C CYS A 241 -11.65 -9.40 -5.87
N MET A 242 -12.63 -8.79 -5.15
CA MET A 242 -12.39 -7.60 -4.35
C MET A 242 -11.33 -7.84 -3.26
N PHE A 243 -11.42 -8.99 -2.58
CA PHE A 243 -10.51 -9.35 -1.50
C PHE A 243 -9.06 -9.52 -1.99
N ILE A 244 -8.90 -10.07 -3.19
CA ILE A 244 -7.57 -10.21 -3.83
C ILE A 244 -7.07 -8.85 -4.30
N THR A 245 -7.92 -8.04 -4.93
CA THR A 245 -7.54 -6.74 -5.49
C THR A 245 -7.07 -5.77 -4.41
N ILE A 246 -7.72 -5.74 -3.25
CA ILE A 246 -7.38 -4.84 -2.15
C ILE A 246 -6.56 -5.58 -1.06
N ALA A 247 -5.96 -6.72 -1.39
CA ALA A 247 -5.23 -7.52 -0.40
C ALA A 247 -4.14 -6.70 0.33
N CYS A 248 -3.33 -5.94 -0.40
CA CYS A 248 -2.26 -5.14 0.21
C CYS A 248 -2.77 -4.05 1.16
N GLY A 249 -3.89 -3.40 0.86
CA GLY A 249 -4.47 -2.37 1.74
C GLY A 249 -5.16 -2.92 2.99
N ALA A 250 -5.46 -4.21 3.02
CA ALA A 250 -6.12 -4.91 4.13
C ALA A 250 -5.16 -5.86 4.88
N ILE A 251 -4.29 -6.56 4.15
CA ILE A 251 -3.32 -7.53 4.68
C ILE A 251 -2.09 -7.50 3.79
N SER A 252 -1.02 -6.83 4.18
CA SER A 252 0.19 -6.76 3.35
C SER A 252 0.95 -8.08 3.30
N GLY A 253 1.35 -8.50 2.10
CA GLY A 253 2.23 -9.65 1.90
C GLY A 253 3.66 -9.42 2.39
N PHE A 254 4.06 -8.17 2.55
CA PHE A 254 5.41 -7.79 2.97
C PHE A 254 5.70 -8.04 4.44
N HIS A 255 4.71 -8.23 5.30
CA HIS A 255 4.91 -8.57 6.71
C HIS A 255 5.82 -9.80 6.89
N ALA A 256 5.71 -10.76 5.97
CA ALA A 256 6.53 -11.98 6.03
C ALA A 256 8.03 -11.74 5.88
N THR A 257 8.43 -10.70 5.17
CA THR A 257 9.82 -10.41 4.81
C THR A 257 10.36 -9.17 5.52
N GLN A 258 9.58 -8.11 5.65
CA GLN A 258 10.03 -6.82 6.17
C GLN A 258 9.97 -6.75 7.70
N SER A 259 8.92 -7.29 8.32
CA SER A 259 8.78 -7.24 9.78
C SER A 259 9.92 -7.94 10.51
N PRO A 260 10.45 -9.10 10.04
CA PRO A 260 11.65 -9.69 10.60
C PRO A 260 12.93 -8.84 10.43
N LEU A 261 13.05 -8.06 9.36
CA LEU A 261 14.18 -7.14 9.20
C LEU A 261 14.11 -6.01 10.22
N MET A 262 12.94 -5.42 10.43
CA MET A 262 12.74 -4.38 11.43
C MET A 262 12.86 -4.91 12.86
N ALA A 263 12.51 -6.17 13.10
CA ALA A 263 12.73 -6.85 14.39
C ALA A 263 14.20 -6.87 14.81
N ARG A 264 15.13 -6.84 13.85
CA ARG A 264 16.57 -6.75 14.09
C ARG A 264 17.07 -5.33 14.41
N CYS A 265 16.15 -4.35 14.40
CA CYS A 265 16.49 -2.94 14.62
C CYS A 265 15.84 -2.36 15.88
N ILE A 266 14.85 -3.01 16.49
CA ILE A 266 14.15 -2.48 17.67
C ILE A 266 14.93 -2.72 18.95
N LYS A 267 15.00 -1.67 19.79
CA LYS A 267 15.71 -1.71 21.08
C LYS A 267 14.90 -2.42 22.18
N SER A 268 13.58 -2.38 22.12
CA SER A 268 12.69 -2.91 23.17
C SER A 268 11.42 -3.49 22.56
N GLU A 269 10.88 -4.57 23.10
CA GLU A 269 9.60 -5.16 22.69
C GLU A 269 8.41 -4.18 22.87
N ARG A 270 8.49 -3.26 23.84
CA ARG A 270 7.42 -2.30 24.17
C ARG A 270 7.09 -1.34 23.04
N VAL A 271 7.99 -1.17 22.07
CA VAL A 271 7.74 -0.33 20.87
C VAL A 271 7.17 -1.11 19.69
N GLY A 272 6.95 -2.43 19.83
CA GLY A 272 6.45 -3.26 18.75
C GLY A 272 5.06 -2.83 18.23
N ARG A 273 4.12 -2.46 19.13
CA ARG A 273 2.78 -2.03 18.70
C ARG A 273 2.79 -0.78 17.83
N PRO A 274 3.41 0.35 18.19
CA PRO A 274 3.46 1.50 17.30
C PRO A 274 4.21 1.22 15.99
N ILE A 275 5.24 0.39 16.00
CA ILE A 275 6.06 0.11 14.81
C ILE A 275 5.32 -0.83 13.85
N PHE A 276 4.90 -2.01 14.29
CA PHE A 276 4.29 -3.00 13.41
C PHE A 276 2.78 -2.77 13.24
N TYR A 277 2.02 -2.90 14.30
CA TYR A 277 0.57 -2.70 14.25
C TYR A 277 0.21 -1.29 13.74
N GLY A 278 0.95 -0.26 14.21
CA GLY A 278 0.73 1.13 13.81
C GLY A 278 1.08 1.40 12.34
N ALA A 279 2.13 0.81 11.80
CA ALA A 279 2.49 0.97 10.39
C ALA A 279 1.40 0.40 9.48
N MET A 280 0.86 -0.79 9.80
CA MET A 280 -0.23 -1.40 9.03
C MET A 280 -1.53 -0.57 9.09
N ILE A 281 -1.88 0.00 10.26
CA ILE A 281 -3.02 0.93 10.35
C ILE A 281 -2.78 2.16 9.47
N THR A 282 -1.57 2.70 9.44
CA THR A 282 -1.22 3.84 8.59
C THR A 282 -1.31 3.48 7.10
N GLU A 283 -0.89 2.28 6.72
CA GLU A 283 -1.11 1.73 5.38
C GLU A 283 -2.60 1.66 5.03
N GLY A 284 -3.43 1.14 5.93
CA GLY A 284 -4.89 1.12 5.76
C GLY A 284 -5.50 2.51 5.57
N ILE A 285 -4.99 3.52 6.27
CA ILE A 285 -5.42 4.91 6.07
C ILE A 285 -5.05 5.40 4.66
N VAL A 286 -3.85 5.11 4.18
CA VAL A 286 -3.44 5.45 2.80
C VAL A 286 -4.34 4.75 1.78
N ALA A 287 -4.65 3.47 1.98
CA ALA A 287 -5.56 2.72 1.12
C ALA A 287 -6.99 3.32 1.13
N LEU A 288 -7.51 3.73 2.29
CA LEU A 288 -8.82 4.40 2.38
C LEU A 288 -8.86 5.73 1.62
N ILE A 289 -7.80 6.54 1.73
CA ILE A 289 -7.69 7.82 1.02
C ILE A 289 -7.75 7.56 -0.50
N TRP A 290 -6.96 6.61 -1.00
CA TRP A 290 -6.95 6.29 -2.42
C TRP A 290 -8.24 5.65 -2.91
N ALA A 291 -8.89 4.82 -2.09
CA ALA A 291 -10.21 4.30 -2.40
C ALA A 291 -11.25 5.43 -2.54
N ALA A 292 -11.26 6.40 -1.62
CA ALA A 292 -12.16 7.55 -1.65
C ALA A 292 -11.93 8.44 -2.89
N VAL A 293 -10.68 8.80 -3.14
CA VAL A 293 -10.27 9.62 -4.29
C VAL A 293 -10.63 8.94 -5.60
N SER A 294 -10.40 7.63 -5.69
CA SER A 294 -10.69 6.85 -6.90
C SER A 294 -12.18 6.65 -7.11
N MET A 295 -12.97 6.48 -6.05
CA MET A 295 -14.42 6.47 -6.16
C MET A 295 -14.96 7.82 -6.71
N TYR A 296 -14.45 8.95 -6.20
CA TYR A 296 -14.77 10.25 -6.76
C TYR A 296 -14.38 10.34 -8.22
N PHE A 297 -13.15 9.92 -8.56
CA PHE A 297 -12.65 9.93 -9.93
C PHE A 297 -13.55 9.13 -10.89
N PHE A 298 -13.91 7.90 -10.52
CA PHE A 298 -14.63 6.99 -11.40
C PHE A 298 -16.16 7.24 -11.44
N TYR A 299 -16.81 7.40 -10.28
CA TYR A 299 -18.27 7.37 -10.18
C TYR A 299 -18.94 8.72 -10.46
N TYR A 300 -18.36 9.82 -10.01
CA TYR A 300 -19.01 11.14 -10.09
C TYR A 300 -18.38 12.08 -11.11
N GLY A 301 -17.58 11.52 -12.01
CA GLY A 301 -16.97 12.28 -13.10
C GLY A 301 -15.83 13.19 -12.67
N GLY A 302 -15.20 12.93 -11.52
CA GLY A 302 -14.00 13.63 -11.08
C GLY A 302 -12.87 13.58 -12.09
N TRP A 303 -12.85 12.57 -12.95
CA TRP A 303 -11.92 12.48 -14.08
C TRP A 303 -12.06 13.67 -15.06
N ARG A 304 -13.26 14.27 -15.18
CA ARG A 304 -13.49 15.44 -16.04
C ARG A 304 -12.86 16.73 -15.51
N GLU A 305 -12.63 16.80 -14.19
CA GLU A 305 -11.91 17.93 -13.59
C GLU A 305 -10.38 17.77 -13.74
N VAL A 306 -9.92 16.54 -13.89
CA VAL A 306 -8.52 16.17 -13.95
C VAL A 306 -7.98 16.13 -15.38
N ILE A 307 -8.87 15.85 -16.35
CA ILE A 307 -8.52 15.66 -17.75
C ILE A 307 -9.25 16.73 -18.58
N ASP A 308 -8.51 17.62 -19.22
CA ASP A 308 -9.09 18.58 -20.16
C ASP A 308 -9.54 17.90 -21.47
N ALA A 309 -10.37 18.61 -22.24
CA ALA A 309 -10.94 18.07 -23.47
C ALA A 309 -9.88 17.70 -24.53
N GLN A 310 -8.76 18.41 -24.57
CA GLN A 310 -7.67 18.13 -25.50
C GLN A 310 -6.92 16.85 -25.07
N THR A 311 -6.62 16.72 -23.80
CA THR A 311 -6.03 15.52 -23.22
C THR A 311 -6.95 14.31 -23.39
N VAL A 312 -8.27 14.47 -23.21
CA VAL A 312 -9.23 13.39 -23.50
C VAL A 312 -9.10 12.92 -24.97
N GLN A 313 -9.00 13.86 -25.93
CA GLN A 313 -8.87 13.50 -27.34
C GLN A 313 -7.54 12.83 -27.66
N GLU A 314 -6.45 13.28 -27.06
CA GLU A 314 -5.12 12.64 -27.19
C GLU A 314 -5.13 11.22 -26.62
N PHE A 315 -5.74 11.01 -25.44
CA PHE A 315 -5.90 9.69 -24.85
C PHE A 315 -6.78 8.77 -25.70
N LEU A 316 -7.92 9.27 -26.22
CA LEU A 316 -8.78 8.50 -27.13
C LEU A 316 -7.99 8.03 -28.36
N ASN A 317 -7.20 8.92 -28.95
CA ASN A 317 -6.37 8.59 -30.11
C ASN A 317 -5.26 7.58 -29.76
N ARG A 318 -4.59 7.76 -28.62
CA ARG A 318 -3.49 6.89 -28.15
C ARG A 318 -3.94 5.47 -27.84
N PHE A 319 -5.12 5.32 -27.24
CA PHE A 319 -5.67 4.03 -26.83
C PHE A 319 -6.69 3.45 -27.79
N HIS A 320 -6.90 4.09 -28.97
CA HIS A 320 -7.94 3.72 -29.93
C HIS A 320 -9.32 3.54 -29.28
N ALA A 321 -9.59 4.33 -28.24
CA ALA A 321 -10.82 4.25 -27.49
C ALA A 321 -11.95 4.98 -28.25
N GLU A 322 -13.08 4.30 -28.47
CA GLU A 322 -14.20 4.82 -29.26
C GLU A 322 -15.02 5.88 -28.51
N SER A 323 -14.85 5.97 -27.19
CA SER A 323 -15.61 6.91 -26.37
C SER A 323 -14.86 7.27 -25.07
N PRO A 324 -15.18 8.40 -24.40
CA PRO A 324 -14.67 8.72 -23.07
C PRO A 324 -14.96 7.64 -22.03
N LYS A 325 -15.95 6.80 -22.23
CA LYS A 325 -16.32 5.68 -21.37
C LYS A 325 -15.31 4.53 -21.43
N THR A 326 -14.91 4.14 -22.65
CA THR A 326 -13.85 3.15 -22.87
C THR A 326 -12.49 3.66 -22.41
N LEU A 327 -12.29 4.98 -22.45
CA LEU A 327 -11.11 5.62 -21.92
C LEU A 327 -10.93 5.38 -20.41
N ILE A 328 -11.98 5.56 -19.61
CA ILE A 328 -11.93 5.35 -18.15
C ILE A 328 -11.55 3.90 -17.82
N GLN A 329 -12.01 2.94 -18.60
CA GLN A 329 -11.69 1.53 -18.46
C GLN A 329 -10.21 1.21 -18.77
N SER A 330 -9.57 2.03 -19.59
CA SER A 330 -8.17 1.86 -19.97
C SER A 330 -7.18 2.46 -18.97
N PHE A 331 -7.65 3.25 -17.98
CA PHE A 331 -6.77 3.84 -16.98
C PHE A 331 -6.16 2.78 -16.06
N SER A 332 -4.84 2.65 -16.14
CA SER A 332 -4.08 1.89 -15.16
C SER A 332 -4.00 2.66 -13.83
N ALA A 333 -3.81 1.94 -12.73
CA ALA A 333 -3.65 2.57 -11.42
C ALA A 333 -2.51 3.60 -11.39
N PRO A 334 -1.31 3.38 -11.97
CA PRO A 334 -0.29 4.42 -12.08
C PRO A 334 -0.75 5.70 -12.79
N THR A 335 -1.55 5.56 -13.85
CA THR A 335 -2.09 6.72 -14.57
C THR A 335 -3.04 7.54 -13.71
N VAL A 336 -3.92 6.89 -12.95
CA VAL A 336 -4.82 7.56 -12.00
C VAL A 336 -4.03 8.30 -10.93
N VAL A 337 -2.99 7.67 -10.36
CA VAL A 337 -2.10 8.31 -9.38
C VAL A 337 -1.51 9.60 -9.94
N LYS A 338 -0.93 9.53 -11.15
CA LYS A 338 -0.33 10.69 -11.80
C LYS A 338 -1.35 11.82 -11.98
N LEU A 339 -2.48 11.54 -12.66
CA LEU A 339 -3.50 12.53 -12.96
C LEU A 339 -4.05 13.21 -11.70
N VAL A 340 -4.37 12.44 -10.68
CA VAL A 340 -4.90 12.97 -9.42
C VAL A 340 -3.86 13.81 -8.70
N CYS A 341 -2.62 13.32 -8.56
CA CYS A 341 -1.57 14.05 -7.85
C CYS A 341 -1.22 15.36 -8.55
N GLU A 342 -1.10 15.37 -9.87
CA GLU A 342 -0.81 16.59 -10.64
C GLU A 342 -1.94 17.62 -10.53
N ASN A 343 -3.18 17.20 -10.64
CA ASN A 343 -4.32 18.11 -10.56
C ASN A 343 -4.58 18.64 -9.14
N TRP A 344 -4.56 17.77 -8.13
CA TRP A 344 -4.91 18.16 -6.77
C TRP A 344 -3.78 18.84 -6.01
N LEU A 345 -2.52 18.50 -6.31
CA LEU A 345 -1.34 18.99 -5.59
C LEU A 345 -0.51 19.99 -6.41
N GLY A 346 -0.88 20.21 -7.67
CA GLY A 346 -0.09 21.01 -8.62
C GLY A 346 1.21 20.29 -9.02
N VAL A 347 1.96 20.91 -9.93
CA VAL A 347 3.16 20.28 -10.53
C VAL A 347 4.19 19.86 -9.48
N VAL A 348 4.53 20.76 -8.56
CA VAL A 348 5.57 20.47 -7.53
C VAL A 348 5.09 19.43 -6.53
N GLY A 349 3.86 19.57 -6.03
CA GLY A 349 3.25 18.61 -5.10
C GLY A 349 3.04 17.26 -5.76
N GLY A 350 2.65 17.23 -7.03
CA GLY A 350 2.53 16.04 -7.84
C GLY A 350 3.84 15.26 -7.97
N ILE A 351 4.94 15.96 -8.32
CA ILE A 351 6.27 15.34 -8.42
C ILE A 351 6.71 14.74 -7.08
N LEU A 352 6.53 15.48 -5.97
CA LEU A 352 6.87 14.95 -4.63
C LEU A 352 6.05 13.72 -4.27
N ALA A 353 4.75 13.73 -4.58
CA ALA A 353 3.88 12.58 -4.34
C ALA A 353 4.28 11.36 -5.19
N LEU A 354 4.58 11.58 -6.47
CA LEU A 354 5.01 10.52 -7.38
C LEU A 354 6.36 9.93 -6.99
N LEU A 355 7.29 10.74 -6.47
CA LEU A 355 8.55 10.24 -5.90
C LEU A 355 8.29 9.32 -4.69
N GLY A 356 7.32 9.64 -3.82
CA GLY A 356 6.94 8.79 -2.70
C GLY A 356 6.38 7.44 -3.14
N VAL A 357 5.55 7.43 -4.18
CA VAL A 357 4.96 6.19 -4.74
C VAL A 357 5.99 5.39 -5.55
N GLY A 358 6.79 6.07 -6.37
CA GLY A 358 7.75 5.42 -7.25
C GLY A 358 9.03 4.95 -6.57
N ALA A 359 9.34 5.48 -5.39
CA ALA A 359 10.52 5.09 -4.62
C ALA A 359 10.19 4.16 -3.43
N ALA A 360 8.93 3.82 -3.24
CA ALA A 360 8.53 2.75 -2.32
C ALA A 360 9.02 1.42 -2.90
N PRO A 361 9.92 0.73 -2.24
CA PRO A 361 10.50 -0.51 -2.74
C PRO A 361 9.51 -1.65 -2.73
#